data_d400722bb2e0b97e1aa594ba4cdc32b2
#
_entry.id   d400722bb2e0b97e1aa594ba4cdc32b2
#
_cell.length_a   1.000
_cell.length_b   1.000
_cell.length_c   1.000
_cell.angle_alpha   90.00
_cell.angle_beta   90.00
_cell.angle_gamma   90.00
#
_symmetry.space_group_name_H-M   'P 1'
#
loop_
_entity.id
_entity.type
_entity.pdbx_description
1 polymer ?
#
loop_
_entity_poly.entity_id
_entity_poly.type
_entity_poly.pdbx_seq_one_letter_code
_entity_poly.pdbx_strand_id
1 'polypeptide(L)'
;MNPVDQPRFSLLFGVGRTGAHMARPIGIDLFAGAGGMSLGFEQAGFDVRAAIEIDPIHCAIHKFNFPECAIIPKSVRSVSGEDIRKAANLGKTSVDVVFGGPPCQGFSLIGHRSMDDPRNELVLDFVRIVRELDAKTFVFENVKGLTVGKHKSFLAEIIAAFEEAGYDVRKSWRVLNASHYGVPQSRERLILLGAKKGGVVPNYPQPVTYPADGDPMIGLECGPDCKNALGDLPDADGYDALTDSDEVKAKFGKAIGYAAQMRCLTNDAWHFGHLRKWDPAYLTSSLRTGHSDISTLRFTQTIEGTVEPISRFYKLSATGISNTLRAGTDGARGAFTSPRPIHFKYPRCVTVREMARLHGFPDWFRFHVTKWHGARQIGNAVPPPLARAVALEVAKALKYRPERSDRMMELGDKSLLSLVMAEASHLFSVEKPNTRRDKKSGARKRTQHETEAERLLSSGGQIGGIP
;
A
#
# COMPACT_ATOMS: atom_id res chain seq x y z
N MET A 1 39.91 14.62 23.89
CA MET A 1 39.19 15.05 22.66
C MET A 1 37.71 14.75 22.87
N ASN A 2 36.90 15.77 23.04
CA ASN A 2 35.49 15.67 23.43
C ASN A 2 34.62 15.16 22.26
N PRO A 3 33.51 14.43 22.51
CA PRO A 3 32.57 14.02 21.48
C PRO A 3 31.74 15.21 21.02
N VAL A 4 31.65 15.36 19.71
CA VAL A 4 30.94 16.40 18.98
C VAL A 4 29.42 16.28 19.19
N ASP A 5 28.82 17.39 19.60
CA ASP A 5 27.38 17.61 19.79
C ASP A 5 26.58 17.31 18.51
N GLN A 6 25.59 16.43 18.64
CA GLN A 6 24.50 16.31 17.68
C GLN A 6 23.42 17.38 17.98
N PRO A 7 22.84 18.04 16.99
CA PRO A 7 21.78 19.02 17.21
C PRO A 7 20.51 18.32 17.71
N ARG A 8 20.18 18.57 18.95
CA ARG A 8 18.88 18.20 19.55
C ARG A 8 17.79 19.09 18.94
N PHE A 9 16.95 18.53 18.13
CA PHE A 9 15.62 19.12 17.88
C PHE A 9 14.77 18.96 19.15
N SER A 10 14.94 19.86 20.09
CA SER A 10 14.01 20.04 21.20
C SER A 10 12.81 20.81 20.69
N LEU A 11 11.77 20.11 20.27
CA LEU A 11 10.44 20.68 20.23
C LEU A 11 10.03 21.00 21.69
N LEU A 12 10.07 22.28 22.03
CA LEU A 12 9.50 22.84 23.24
C LEU A 12 7.99 22.51 23.32
N PHE A 13 7.69 21.42 24.01
CA PHE A 13 6.34 21.18 24.48
C PHE A 13 6.34 21.32 26.00
N GLY A 14 5.85 22.46 26.47
CA GLY A 14 5.60 22.71 27.87
C GLY A 14 4.68 21.63 28.47
N VAL A 15 5.17 20.98 29.50
CA VAL A 15 4.38 20.14 30.40
C VAL A 15 3.44 21.09 31.18
N GLY A 16 2.16 20.95 30.97
CA GLY A 16 1.17 21.64 31.80
C GLY A 16 -0.17 21.81 31.12
N ARG A 17 -1.04 20.81 31.29
CA ARG A 17 -2.48 20.97 31.59
C ARG A 17 -3.15 19.58 31.45
N THR A 18 -3.82 19.12 32.50
CA THR A 18 -4.89 18.12 32.50
C THR A 18 -6.03 18.62 31.62
N GLY A 19 -5.86 18.57 30.31
CA GLY A 19 -6.89 18.81 29.30
C GLY A 19 -7.56 17.50 28.97
N ALA A 20 -8.88 17.47 28.88
CA ALA A 20 -9.63 16.33 28.38
C ALA A 20 -8.99 15.87 27.07
N HIS A 21 -8.57 14.60 26.99
CA HIS A 21 -8.07 14.00 25.76
C HIS A 21 -9.13 14.18 24.69
N MET A 22 -8.82 14.93 23.63
CA MET A 22 -9.73 15.03 22.49
C MET A 22 -9.86 13.66 21.85
N ALA A 23 -11.10 13.20 21.66
CA ALA A 23 -11.36 11.95 20.95
C ALA A 23 -10.69 11.99 19.57
N ARG A 24 -10.08 10.89 19.16
CA ARG A 24 -9.43 10.77 17.84
C ARG A 24 -10.47 10.97 16.74
N PRO A 25 -10.15 11.70 15.66
CA PRO A 25 -11.07 11.92 14.57
C PRO A 25 -11.36 10.58 13.85
N ILE A 26 -12.61 10.45 13.38
CA ILE A 26 -13.11 9.22 12.77
C ILE A 26 -12.85 9.21 11.27
N GLY A 27 -12.18 8.15 10.81
CA GLY A 27 -11.95 7.85 9.41
C GLY A 27 -12.75 6.64 8.91
N ILE A 28 -13.16 6.70 7.64
CA ILE A 28 -13.78 5.59 6.90
C ILE A 28 -12.97 5.34 5.64
N ASP A 29 -12.51 4.09 5.46
CA ASP A 29 -11.69 3.66 4.31
C ASP A 29 -12.56 2.98 3.24
N LEU A 30 -12.64 3.57 2.06
CA LEU A 30 -13.33 2.98 0.91
C LEU A 30 -12.32 2.34 -0.05
N PHE A 31 -12.61 1.14 -0.51
CA PHE A 31 -11.68 0.35 -1.33
C PHE A 31 -10.38 0.01 -0.58
N ALA A 32 -10.55 -0.38 0.69
CA ALA A 32 -9.49 -0.42 1.68
C ALA A 32 -8.33 -1.40 1.37
N GLY A 33 -8.58 -2.43 0.55
CA GLY A 33 -7.56 -3.45 0.30
C GLY A 33 -7.08 -4.10 1.60
N ALA A 34 -5.77 -4.25 1.74
CA ALA A 34 -5.16 -4.75 2.98
C ALA A 34 -4.99 -3.69 4.08
N GLY A 35 -5.30 -2.41 3.80
CA GLY A 35 -5.28 -1.33 4.80
C GLY A 35 -4.04 -0.42 4.76
N GLY A 36 -3.46 -0.17 3.58
CA GLY A 36 -2.32 0.75 3.47
C GLY A 36 -2.67 2.20 3.85
N MET A 37 -3.81 2.71 3.37
CA MET A 37 -4.32 4.02 3.78
C MET A 37 -4.80 3.99 5.23
N SER A 38 -5.54 2.95 5.64
CA SER A 38 -5.96 2.78 7.04
C SER A 38 -4.80 2.90 8.01
N LEU A 39 -3.65 2.25 7.71
CA LEU A 39 -2.45 2.34 8.55
C LEU A 39 -1.88 3.77 8.59
N GLY A 40 -1.81 4.45 7.44
CA GLY A 40 -1.31 5.82 7.37
C GLY A 40 -2.19 6.79 8.16
N PHE A 41 -3.51 6.66 8.07
CA PHE A 41 -4.46 7.46 8.84
C PHE A 41 -4.39 7.15 10.34
N GLU A 42 -4.31 5.88 10.74
CA GLU A 42 -4.09 5.51 12.14
C GLU A 42 -2.79 6.11 12.69
N GLN A 43 -1.70 6.03 11.92
CA GLN A 43 -0.41 6.63 12.28
C GLN A 43 -0.45 8.17 12.33
N ALA A 44 -1.44 8.81 11.72
CA ALA A 44 -1.69 10.25 11.85
C ALA A 44 -2.65 10.59 13.00
N GLY A 45 -3.07 9.61 13.79
CA GLY A 45 -3.90 9.81 14.97
C GLY A 45 -5.41 9.70 14.71
N PHE A 46 -5.85 9.10 13.61
CA PHE A 46 -7.25 8.82 13.34
C PHE A 46 -7.68 7.45 13.87
N ASP A 47 -8.96 7.33 14.24
CA ASP A 47 -9.62 6.05 14.45
C ASP A 47 -10.33 5.63 13.15
N VAL A 48 -9.79 4.63 12.46
CA VAL A 48 -10.42 4.07 11.26
C VAL A 48 -11.49 3.08 11.70
N ARG A 49 -12.75 3.53 11.69
CA ARG A 49 -13.87 2.81 12.30
C ARG A 49 -14.54 1.82 11.35
N ALA A 50 -14.50 2.06 10.05
CA ALA A 50 -14.97 1.11 9.05
C ALA A 50 -14.07 1.09 7.81
N ALA A 51 -14.03 -0.07 7.16
CA ALA A 51 -13.34 -0.28 5.90
C ALA A 51 -14.25 -1.09 4.96
N ILE A 52 -14.39 -0.64 3.73
CA ILE A 52 -15.22 -1.28 2.70
C ILE A 52 -14.28 -1.88 1.64
N GLU A 53 -14.39 -3.18 1.45
CA GLU A 53 -13.56 -3.92 0.48
C GLU A 53 -14.39 -5.08 -0.11
N ILE A 54 -14.28 -5.29 -1.41
CA ILE A 54 -15.06 -6.34 -2.10
C ILE A 54 -14.37 -7.72 -2.09
N ASP A 55 -13.03 -7.75 -2.00
CA ASP A 55 -12.26 -9.00 -2.02
C ASP A 55 -12.22 -9.61 -0.61
N PRO A 56 -12.85 -10.80 -0.39
CA PRO A 56 -12.91 -11.40 0.94
C PRO A 56 -11.53 -11.73 1.53
N ILE A 57 -10.53 -12.05 0.70
CA ILE A 57 -9.16 -12.30 1.17
C ILE A 57 -8.53 -10.99 1.67
N HIS A 58 -8.76 -9.87 0.98
CA HIS A 58 -8.30 -8.56 1.45
C HIS A 58 -9.02 -8.17 2.75
N CYS A 59 -10.32 -8.44 2.85
CA CYS A 59 -11.09 -8.23 4.09
C CYS A 59 -10.51 -9.02 5.27
N ALA A 60 -10.10 -10.27 5.06
CA ALA A 60 -9.49 -11.10 6.10
C ALA A 60 -8.16 -10.52 6.59
N ILE A 61 -7.31 -10.05 5.68
CA ILE A 61 -6.04 -9.42 6.02
C ILE A 61 -6.26 -8.07 6.71
N HIS A 62 -7.23 -7.28 6.25
CA HIS A 62 -7.58 -6.04 6.93
C HIS A 62 -8.07 -6.30 8.35
N LYS A 63 -8.97 -7.28 8.54
CA LYS A 63 -9.47 -7.68 9.86
C LYS A 63 -8.36 -8.18 10.78
N PHE A 64 -7.34 -8.86 10.25
CA PHE A 64 -6.18 -9.29 11.02
C PHE A 64 -5.38 -8.10 11.56
N ASN A 65 -5.06 -7.13 10.71
CA ASN A 65 -4.21 -5.98 11.09
C ASN A 65 -4.97 -4.91 11.88
N PHE A 66 -6.30 -4.82 11.70
CA PHE A 66 -7.19 -3.83 12.32
C PHE A 66 -8.43 -4.52 12.91
N PRO A 67 -8.28 -5.32 14.00
CA PRO A 67 -9.36 -6.16 14.52
C PRO A 67 -10.57 -5.38 15.03
N GLU A 68 -10.40 -4.10 15.38
CA GLU A 68 -11.47 -3.22 15.89
C GLU A 68 -12.14 -2.41 14.78
N CYS A 69 -11.60 -2.39 13.56
CA CYS A 69 -12.21 -1.76 12.41
C CYS A 69 -13.34 -2.66 11.87
N ALA A 70 -14.53 -2.10 11.69
CA ALA A 70 -15.63 -2.82 11.06
C ALA A 70 -15.34 -3.03 9.58
N ILE A 71 -15.04 -4.26 9.17
CA ILE A 71 -14.86 -4.59 7.75
C ILE A 71 -16.20 -4.92 7.10
N ILE A 72 -16.52 -4.25 5.99
CA ILE A 72 -17.74 -4.46 5.21
C ILE A 72 -17.33 -5.10 3.88
N PRO A 73 -17.55 -6.43 3.71
CA PRO A 73 -17.09 -7.19 2.56
C PRO A 73 -18.07 -7.06 1.37
N LYS A 74 -18.29 -5.85 0.91
CA LYS A 74 -19.26 -5.53 -0.15
C LYS A 74 -18.69 -4.52 -1.14
N SER A 75 -19.31 -4.45 -2.33
CA SER A 75 -19.07 -3.35 -3.24
C SER A 75 -19.58 -2.04 -2.64
N VAL A 76 -18.83 -0.95 -2.80
CA VAL A 76 -19.27 0.40 -2.40
C VAL A 76 -20.63 0.76 -3.02
N ARG A 77 -20.97 0.21 -4.21
CA ARG A 77 -22.28 0.36 -4.87
C ARG A 77 -23.46 -0.11 -4.02
N SER A 78 -23.28 -1.21 -3.30
CA SER A 78 -24.34 -1.88 -2.52
C SER A 78 -24.33 -1.51 -1.05
N VAL A 79 -23.58 -0.48 -0.66
CA VAL A 79 -23.47 -0.03 0.73
C VAL A 79 -23.94 1.42 0.80
N SER A 80 -24.77 1.73 1.80
CA SER A 80 -25.18 3.09 2.12
C SER A 80 -24.35 3.66 3.29
N GLY A 81 -24.38 5.00 3.46
CA GLY A 81 -23.79 5.65 4.62
C GLY A 81 -24.41 5.16 5.95
N GLU A 82 -25.71 4.81 5.94
CA GLU A 82 -26.39 4.24 7.11
C GLU A 82 -25.84 2.83 7.45
N ASP A 83 -25.65 1.96 6.45
CA ASP A 83 -25.03 0.64 6.64
C ASP A 83 -23.64 0.77 7.28
N ILE A 84 -22.84 1.74 6.81
CA ILE A 84 -21.51 2.01 7.37
C ILE A 84 -21.61 2.48 8.81
N ARG A 85 -22.51 3.43 9.12
CA ARG A 85 -22.73 3.91 10.49
C ARG A 85 -23.15 2.79 11.42
N LYS A 86 -24.04 1.91 10.97
CA LYS A 86 -24.52 0.76 11.72
C LYS A 86 -23.39 -0.24 11.97
N ALA A 87 -22.64 -0.63 10.94
CA ALA A 87 -21.54 -1.58 11.07
C ALA A 87 -20.42 -1.07 11.99
N ALA A 88 -20.08 0.21 11.93
CA ALA A 88 -19.06 0.85 12.75
C ALA A 88 -19.57 1.33 14.13
N ASN A 89 -20.84 1.09 14.44
CA ASN A 89 -21.49 1.54 15.68
C ASN A 89 -21.29 3.03 15.96
N LEU A 90 -21.45 3.86 14.92
CA LEU A 90 -21.21 5.32 15.00
C LEU A 90 -22.41 6.09 15.55
N GLY A 91 -23.61 5.59 15.40
CA GLY A 91 -24.83 6.32 15.76
C GLY A 91 -24.84 7.71 15.09
N LYS A 92 -24.95 8.77 15.89
CA LYS A 92 -24.90 10.18 15.44
C LYS A 92 -23.49 10.79 15.45
N THR A 93 -22.45 10.03 15.75
CA THR A 93 -21.08 10.54 15.78
C THR A 93 -20.69 11.06 14.40
N SER A 94 -20.07 12.23 14.36
CA SER A 94 -19.61 12.86 13.12
C SER A 94 -18.48 12.04 12.48
N VAL A 95 -18.50 11.88 11.16
CA VAL A 95 -17.40 11.32 10.37
C VAL A 95 -16.48 12.48 9.97
N ASP A 96 -15.22 12.41 10.36
CA ASP A 96 -14.26 13.47 10.11
C ASP A 96 -13.63 13.39 8.73
N VAL A 97 -13.37 12.15 8.26
CA VAL A 97 -12.80 11.93 6.93
C VAL A 97 -13.30 10.63 6.30
N VAL A 98 -13.62 10.69 5.01
CA VAL A 98 -13.74 9.52 4.13
C VAL A 98 -12.56 9.54 3.18
N PHE A 99 -11.84 8.43 3.10
CA PHE A 99 -10.69 8.30 2.21
C PHE A 99 -10.72 6.98 1.45
N GLY A 100 -9.97 6.91 0.33
CA GLY A 100 -9.85 5.68 -0.44
C GLY A 100 -9.41 5.90 -1.88
N GLY A 101 -9.14 4.77 -2.57
CA GLY A 101 -8.68 4.73 -3.95
C GLY A 101 -9.59 3.86 -4.83
N PRO A 102 -10.66 4.42 -5.42
CA PRO A 102 -11.52 3.65 -6.32
C PRO A 102 -10.73 3.13 -7.53
N PRO A 103 -11.00 1.90 -8.00
CA PRO A 103 -10.28 1.32 -9.12
C PRO A 103 -10.57 2.09 -10.43
N CYS A 104 -9.48 2.49 -11.12
CA CYS A 104 -9.54 3.23 -12.38
C CYS A 104 -9.17 2.30 -13.56
N GLN A 105 -9.83 1.16 -13.70
CA GLN A 105 -9.45 0.13 -14.67
C GLN A 105 -10.00 0.36 -16.09
N GLY A 106 -10.97 1.24 -16.30
CA GLY A 106 -11.49 1.67 -17.59
C GLY A 106 -10.52 2.53 -18.41
N PHE A 107 -9.47 3.06 -17.78
CA PHE A 107 -8.53 4.02 -18.34
C PHE A 107 -7.15 3.43 -18.70
N SER A 108 -7.05 2.12 -18.89
CA SER A 108 -5.84 1.49 -19.40
C SER A 108 -5.53 2.07 -20.79
N LEU A 109 -4.29 2.44 -21.06
CA LEU A 109 -3.80 2.96 -22.34
C LEU A 109 -3.93 1.96 -23.50
N ILE A 110 -4.37 0.73 -23.25
CA ILE A 110 -4.49 -0.39 -24.18
C ILE A 110 -5.96 -0.86 -24.19
N GLY A 111 -6.76 -0.43 -25.16
CA GLY A 111 -8.11 -0.94 -25.42
C GLY A 111 -9.15 0.14 -25.76
N HIS A 112 -10.20 -0.24 -26.48
CA HIS A 112 -11.35 0.61 -26.80
C HIS A 112 -12.01 1.14 -25.53
N ARG A 113 -12.06 2.45 -25.42
CA ARG A 113 -12.50 3.21 -24.25
C ARG A 113 -13.98 3.54 -24.41
N SER A 114 -14.81 2.96 -23.56
CA SER A 114 -16.20 3.40 -23.43
C SER A 114 -16.28 4.38 -22.26
N MET A 115 -16.88 5.55 -22.48
CA MET A 115 -17.26 6.49 -21.42
C MET A 115 -18.32 5.86 -20.50
N ASP A 116 -19.02 4.83 -20.99
CA ASP A 116 -20.04 4.05 -20.27
C ASP A 116 -19.45 2.85 -19.48
N ASP A 117 -18.15 2.86 -19.13
CA ASP A 117 -17.57 1.76 -18.36
C ASP A 117 -18.14 1.77 -16.92
N PRO A 118 -18.78 0.67 -16.48
CA PRO A 118 -19.36 0.54 -15.13
C PRO A 118 -18.40 0.84 -13.97
N ARG A 119 -17.10 0.87 -14.24
CA ARG A 119 -16.07 1.18 -13.24
C ARG A 119 -15.93 2.67 -12.97
N ASN A 120 -16.43 3.53 -13.87
CA ASN A 120 -16.51 4.98 -13.64
C ASN A 120 -17.57 5.30 -12.58
N GLU A 121 -18.60 4.47 -12.48
CA GLU A 121 -19.66 4.59 -11.48
C GLU A 121 -19.10 4.44 -10.05
N LEU A 122 -18.04 3.63 -9.81
CA LEU A 122 -17.43 3.47 -8.49
C LEU A 122 -16.80 4.78 -7.96
N VAL A 123 -16.39 5.66 -8.85
CA VAL A 123 -15.91 7.00 -8.46
C VAL A 123 -17.08 7.87 -8.00
N LEU A 124 -18.22 7.81 -8.68
CA LEU A 124 -19.43 8.52 -8.25
C LEU A 124 -20.01 7.94 -6.97
N ASP A 125 -19.88 6.60 -6.77
CA ASP A 125 -20.23 5.97 -5.51
C ASP A 125 -19.36 6.44 -4.34
N PHE A 126 -18.08 6.73 -4.58
CA PHE A 126 -17.24 7.36 -3.57
C PHE A 126 -17.82 8.73 -3.15
N VAL A 127 -18.17 9.59 -4.11
CA VAL A 127 -18.79 10.90 -3.85
C VAL A 127 -20.11 10.74 -3.09
N ARG A 128 -20.94 9.77 -3.50
CA ARG A 128 -22.22 9.45 -2.84
C ARG A 128 -22.03 9.12 -1.38
N ILE A 129 -21.08 8.21 -1.05
CA ILE A 129 -20.82 7.81 0.34
C ILE A 129 -20.27 8.97 1.17
N VAL A 130 -19.37 9.80 0.60
CA VAL A 130 -18.88 11.01 1.28
C VAL A 130 -20.05 11.92 1.69
N ARG A 131 -21.02 12.12 0.78
CA ARG A 131 -22.23 12.92 1.05
C ARG A 131 -23.16 12.24 2.06
N GLU A 132 -23.44 10.93 1.92
CA GLU A 132 -24.35 10.20 2.81
C GLU A 132 -23.84 10.13 4.26
N LEU A 133 -22.52 10.04 4.44
CA LEU A 133 -21.88 10.09 5.75
C LEU A 133 -21.78 11.51 6.32
N ASP A 134 -22.07 12.52 5.51
CA ASP A 134 -21.89 13.92 5.85
C ASP A 134 -20.47 14.22 6.37
N ALA A 135 -19.46 13.63 5.69
CA ALA A 135 -18.08 13.70 6.13
C ALA A 135 -17.56 15.15 6.11
N LYS A 136 -16.77 15.54 7.13
CA LYS A 136 -16.17 16.89 7.18
C LYS A 136 -15.15 17.11 6.09
N THR A 137 -14.38 16.05 5.75
CA THR A 137 -13.32 16.08 4.74
C THR A 137 -13.31 14.80 3.94
N PHE A 138 -12.65 14.81 2.77
CA PHE A 138 -12.37 13.61 2.03
C PHE A 138 -10.95 13.60 1.46
N VAL A 139 -10.42 12.39 1.22
CA VAL A 139 -9.18 12.14 0.49
C VAL A 139 -9.45 11.09 -0.57
N PHE A 140 -9.39 11.50 -1.82
CA PHE A 140 -9.57 10.62 -2.98
C PHE A 140 -8.20 10.35 -3.61
N GLU A 141 -7.82 9.08 -3.71
CA GLU A 141 -6.55 8.65 -4.31
C GLU A 141 -6.79 7.99 -5.66
N ASN A 142 -5.88 8.20 -6.60
CA ASN A 142 -5.87 7.45 -7.86
C ASN A 142 -4.47 7.43 -8.51
N VAL A 143 -4.34 6.70 -9.61
CA VAL A 143 -3.10 6.66 -10.38
C VAL A 143 -2.87 7.96 -11.16
N LYS A 144 -1.59 8.34 -11.35
CA LYS A 144 -1.18 9.51 -12.17
C LYS A 144 -1.83 9.52 -13.56
N GLY A 145 -2.11 8.34 -14.14
CA GLY A 145 -2.75 8.23 -15.46
C GLY A 145 -4.06 9.00 -15.62
N LEU A 146 -4.77 9.28 -14.51
CA LEU A 146 -5.98 10.07 -14.51
C LEU A 146 -5.74 11.55 -14.87
N THR A 147 -4.52 12.03 -14.78
CA THR A 147 -4.15 13.44 -15.02
C THR A 147 -3.71 13.73 -16.45
N VAL A 148 -3.67 12.74 -17.35
CA VAL A 148 -3.12 12.90 -18.70
C VAL A 148 -4.11 12.54 -19.81
N GLY A 149 -3.96 13.20 -20.95
CA GLY A 149 -4.75 12.93 -22.16
C GLY A 149 -6.26 13.13 -21.95
N LYS A 150 -7.07 12.23 -22.51
CA LYS A 150 -8.54 12.27 -22.41
C LYS A 150 -9.08 12.06 -20.99
N HIS A 151 -8.23 11.61 -20.05
CA HIS A 151 -8.65 11.39 -18.66
C HIS A 151 -8.78 12.67 -17.84
N LYS A 152 -8.21 13.79 -18.33
CA LYS A 152 -8.36 15.09 -17.68
C LYS A 152 -9.81 15.57 -17.62
N SER A 153 -10.64 15.25 -18.65
CA SER A 153 -12.06 15.60 -18.62
C SER A 153 -12.78 14.85 -17.50
N PHE A 154 -12.50 13.55 -17.35
CA PHE A 154 -13.09 12.75 -16.27
C PHE A 154 -12.64 13.23 -14.89
N LEU A 155 -11.38 13.65 -14.74
CA LEU A 155 -10.94 14.27 -13.48
C LEU A 155 -11.71 15.56 -13.16
N ALA A 156 -12.03 16.37 -14.19
CA ALA A 156 -12.85 17.56 -14.01
C ALA A 156 -14.30 17.20 -13.61
N GLU A 157 -14.86 16.13 -14.17
CA GLU A 157 -16.19 15.60 -13.80
C GLU A 157 -16.22 15.11 -12.34
N ILE A 158 -15.15 14.42 -11.89
CA ILE A 158 -15.02 14.02 -10.47
C ILE A 158 -15.03 15.24 -9.55
N ILE A 159 -14.26 16.28 -9.89
CA ILE A 159 -14.20 17.50 -9.10
C ILE A 159 -15.59 18.19 -9.06
N ALA A 160 -16.25 18.30 -10.22
CA ALA A 160 -17.60 18.86 -10.30
C ALA A 160 -18.60 18.07 -9.45
N ALA A 161 -18.55 16.72 -9.48
CA ALA A 161 -19.43 15.88 -8.67
C ALA A 161 -19.24 16.12 -7.15
N PHE A 162 -18.01 16.34 -6.68
CA PHE A 162 -17.79 16.74 -5.28
C PHE A 162 -18.34 18.13 -4.97
N GLU A 163 -18.15 19.09 -5.89
CA GLU A 163 -18.67 20.46 -5.70
C GLU A 163 -20.19 20.48 -5.68
N GLU A 164 -20.87 19.71 -6.54
CA GLU A 164 -22.31 19.49 -6.54
C GLU A 164 -22.81 18.79 -5.27
N ALA A 165 -22.00 17.85 -4.73
CA ALA A 165 -22.29 17.19 -3.47
C ALA A 165 -22.10 18.07 -2.24
N GLY A 166 -21.69 19.34 -2.41
CA GLY A 166 -21.55 20.31 -1.32
C GLY A 166 -20.14 20.37 -0.69
N TYR A 167 -19.11 19.99 -1.44
CA TYR A 167 -17.72 20.02 -0.99
C TYR A 167 -16.90 21.03 -1.79
N ASP A 168 -15.96 21.68 -1.12
CA ASP A 168 -14.91 22.47 -1.75
C ASP A 168 -13.71 21.55 -1.99
N VAL A 169 -13.24 21.48 -3.24
CA VAL A 169 -12.07 20.69 -3.63
C VAL A 169 -10.84 21.59 -3.69
N ARG A 170 -9.68 21.11 -3.17
CA ARG A 170 -8.42 21.85 -3.27
C ARG A 170 -8.10 22.12 -4.74
N LYS A 171 -8.14 23.38 -5.14
CA LYS A 171 -7.71 23.82 -6.48
C LYS A 171 -6.24 23.48 -6.67
N SER A 172 -5.84 23.13 -7.89
CA SER A 172 -4.48 22.67 -8.20
C SER A 172 -4.16 21.34 -7.52
N TRP A 173 -4.93 20.29 -7.91
CA TRP A 173 -4.65 18.91 -7.49
C TRP A 173 -3.17 18.53 -7.72
N ARG A 174 -2.65 17.61 -6.94
CA ARG A 174 -1.25 17.17 -7.03
C ARG A 174 -1.10 15.68 -7.23
N VAL A 175 -0.06 15.32 -7.98
CA VAL A 175 0.51 13.97 -7.99
C VAL A 175 1.67 13.97 -7.00
N LEU A 176 1.56 13.11 -5.98
CA LEU A 176 2.58 12.97 -4.95
C LEU A 176 3.39 11.70 -5.22
N ASN A 177 4.73 11.78 -5.07
CA ASN A 177 5.60 10.61 -5.15
C ASN A 177 5.96 10.13 -3.74
N ALA A 178 5.76 8.84 -3.46
CA ALA A 178 6.03 8.25 -2.16
C ALA A 178 7.50 8.40 -1.70
N SER A 179 8.44 8.47 -2.65
CA SER A 179 9.87 8.69 -2.35
C SER A 179 10.15 10.02 -1.66
N HIS A 180 9.26 11.01 -1.79
CA HIS A 180 9.36 12.29 -1.11
C HIS A 180 8.85 12.24 0.35
N TYR A 181 8.37 11.09 0.79
CA TYR A 181 7.79 10.88 2.13
C TYR A 181 8.44 9.71 2.88
N GLY A 182 9.73 9.48 2.63
CA GLY A 182 10.52 8.47 3.32
C GLY A 182 10.25 7.03 2.87
N VAL A 183 9.79 6.82 1.63
CA VAL A 183 9.56 5.47 1.06
C VAL A 183 10.62 5.16 0.00
N PRO A 184 11.35 4.04 0.09
CA PRO A 184 12.36 3.66 -0.91
C PRO A 184 11.73 3.10 -2.19
N GLN A 185 10.77 3.85 -2.76
CA GLN A 185 10.04 3.45 -3.96
C GLN A 185 9.55 4.67 -4.74
N SER A 186 9.79 4.70 -6.04
CA SER A 186 9.15 5.65 -6.94
C SER A 186 7.71 5.20 -7.23
N ARG A 187 6.75 5.88 -6.56
CA ARG A 187 5.32 5.60 -6.71
C ARG A 187 4.52 6.88 -6.69
N GLU A 188 4.04 7.27 -7.85
CA GLU A 188 3.26 8.49 -8.03
C GLU A 188 1.75 8.23 -7.92
N ARG A 189 1.06 9.07 -7.14
CA ARG A 189 -0.38 9.01 -6.94
C ARG A 189 -1.03 10.38 -7.02
N LEU A 190 -2.10 10.47 -7.78
CA LEU A 190 -3.00 11.62 -7.74
C LEU A 190 -3.73 11.61 -6.39
N ILE A 191 -3.72 12.75 -5.72
CA ILE A 191 -4.49 12.98 -4.51
C ILE A 191 -5.42 14.17 -4.73
N LEU A 192 -6.72 13.98 -4.49
CA LEU A 192 -7.68 15.07 -4.35
C LEU A 192 -8.04 15.23 -2.88
N LEU A 193 -8.07 16.47 -2.42
CA LEU A 193 -8.39 16.84 -1.06
C LEU A 193 -9.59 17.77 -1.08
N GLY A 194 -10.55 17.54 -0.20
CA GLY A 194 -11.69 18.43 -0.08
C GLY A 194 -12.27 18.48 1.33
N ALA A 195 -13.11 19.47 1.54
CA ALA A 195 -13.86 19.66 2.77
C ALA A 195 -15.30 20.06 2.45
N LYS A 196 -16.24 19.72 3.35
CA LYS A 196 -17.61 20.20 3.29
C LYS A 196 -17.60 21.74 3.21
N LYS A 197 -18.48 22.34 2.40
CA LYS A 197 -18.57 23.80 2.23
C LYS A 197 -18.63 24.52 3.57
N GLY A 198 -17.78 25.54 3.73
CA GLY A 198 -17.60 26.26 4.99
C GLY A 198 -16.55 25.64 5.93
N GLY A 199 -16.01 24.46 5.60
CA GLY A 199 -14.87 23.85 6.30
C GLY A 199 -13.52 24.30 5.74
N VAL A 200 -12.43 23.91 6.43
CA VAL A 200 -11.06 24.18 5.97
C VAL A 200 -10.61 23.05 5.05
N VAL A 201 -10.34 23.35 3.79
CA VAL A 201 -9.82 22.37 2.83
C VAL A 201 -8.36 22.03 3.18
N PRO A 202 -8.01 20.74 3.39
CA PRO A 202 -6.64 20.35 3.71
C PRO A 202 -5.62 20.81 2.67
N ASN A 203 -4.41 21.13 3.10
CA ASN A 203 -3.28 21.42 2.21
C ASN A 203 -2.60 20.12 1.73
N TYR A 204 -1.81 20.22 0.68
CA TYR A 204 -0.90 19.12 0.32
C TYR A 204 0.30 19.09 1.24
N PRO A 205 0.74 17.89 1.68
CA PRO A 205 1.94 17.77 2.49
C PRO A 205 3.17 18.23 1.71
N GLN A 206 4.09 18.89 2.42
CA GLN A 206 5.40 19.21 1.87
C GLN A 206 6.26 17.95 1.83
N PRO A 207 7.13 17.77 0.83
CA PRO A 207 8.17 16.75 0.84
C PRO A 207 9.00 16.81 2.12
N VAL A 208 9.40 15.64 2.64
CA VAL A 208 10.30 15.53 3.81
C VAL A 208 11.62 14.88 3.44
N THR A 209 11.69 14.21 2.29
CA THR A 209 12.91 13.60 1.74
C THR A 209 13.01 13.85 0.24
N TYR A 210 14.23 13.71 -0.30
CA TYR A 210 14.44 13.49 -1.73
C TYR A 210 14.85 12.03 -1.98
N PRO A 211 14.58 11.45 -3.18
CA PRO A 211 14.93 10.06 -3.50
C PRO A 211 16.42 9.79 -3.37
N ALA A 212 16.82 8.61 -2.85
CA ALA A 212 18.22 8.27 -2.63
C ALA A 212 19.08 8.24 -3.93
N ASP A 213 18.42 8.02 -5.09
CA ASP A 213 19.02 8.04 -6.42
C ASP A 213 18.67 9.33 -7.21
N GLY A 214 18.12 10.34 -6.54
CA GLY A 214 17.75 11.63 -7.12
C GLY A 214 18.71 12.75 -6.74
N ASP A 215 18.53 13.90 -7.38
CA ASP A 215 19.30 15.10 -7.06
C ASP A 215 18.95 15.62 -5.66
N PRO A 216 19.95 16.08 -4.88
CA PRO A 216 19.73 16.69 -3.58
C PRO A 216 18.79 17.90 -3.65
N MET A 217 17.80 17.94 -2.77
CA MET A 217 16.87 19.06 -2.65
C MET A 217 17.19 19.88 -1.40
N ILE A 218 17.35 21.19 -1.55
CA ILE A 218 17.70 22.09 -0.45
C ILE A 218 16.67 21.98 0.69
N GLY A 219 17.15 21.77 1.91
CA GLY A 219 16.31 21.67 3.11
C GLY A 219 15.61 20.33 3.31
N LEU A 220 15.88 19.33 2.46
CA LEU A 220 15.37 17.98 2.62
C LEU A 220 16.53 17.00 2.92
N GLU A 221 16.19 15.96 3.67
CA GLU A 221 17.10 14.83 3.90
C GLU A 221 17.04 13.82 2.76
N CYS A 222 18.13 13.06 2.57
CA CYS A 222 18.16 11.93 1.66
C CYS A 222 17.19 10.85 2.18
N GLY A 223 16.28 10.39 1.35
CA GLY A 223 15.37 9.30 1.67
C GLY A 223 16.09 7.93 1.76
N PRO A 224 15.42 6.90 2.25
CA PRO A 224 15.99 5.57 2.34
C PRO A 224 16.17 4.94 0.95
N ASP A 225 17.27 4.19 0.79
CA ASP A 225 17.54 3.33 -0.35
C ASP A 225 17.07 1.87 -0.12
N CYS A 226 17.25 0.99 -1.11
CA CYS A 226 16.91 -0.41 -0.99
C CYS A 226 17.74 -1.14 0.07
N LYS A 227 19.00 -0.76 0.28
CA LYS A 227 19.87 -1.34 1.30
C LYS A 227 19.41 -0.90 2.72
N ASN A 228 18.99 0.33 2.90
CA ASN A 228 18.40 0.80 4.15
C ASN A 228 17.11 0.03 4.49
N ALA A 229 16.34 -0.35 3.46
CA ALA A 229 15.08 -1.06 3.64
C ALA A 229 15.27 -2.56 3.93
N LEU A 230 16.24 -3.22 3.29
CA LEU A 230 16.34 -4.68 3.25
C LEU A 230 17.60 -5.23 3.90
N GLY A 231 18.59 -4.39 4.22
CA GLY A 231 19.93 -4.85 4.60
C GLY A 231 20.03 -5.55 5.96
N ASP A 232 19.06 -5.35 6.85
CA ASP A 232 18.96 -6.06 8.14
C ASP A 232 18.14 -7.35 8.06
N LEU A 233 17.37 -7.55 6.97
CA LEU A 233 16.59 -8.76 6.78
C LEU A 233 17.52 -9.94 6.44
N PRO A 234 17.32 -11.10 7.09
CA PRO A 234 18.08 -12.29 6.74
C PRO A 234 17.67 -12.81 5.36
N ASP A 235 18.56 -13.54 4.70
CA ASP A 235 18.23 -14.22 3.45
C ASP A 235 17.16 -15.30 3.70
N ALA A 236 16.01 -15.16 3.08
CA ALA A 236 14.93 -16.14 3.19
C ALA A 236 15.34 -17.53 2.70
N ASP A 237 16.26 -17.62 1.73
CA ASP A 237 16.72 -18.90 1.18
C ASP A 237 17.57 -19.69 2.17
N GLY A 238 18.10 -19.07 3.22
CA GLY A 238 18.81 -19.71 4.33
C GLY A 238 17.90 -20.42 5.35
N TYR A 239 16.57 -20.40 5.17
CA TYR A 239 15.62 -21.00 6.11
C TYR A 239 14.70 -22.00 5.40
N ASP A 240 14.92 -23.31 5.57
CA ASP A 240 14.12 -24.35 4.92
C ASP A 240 12.64 -24.30 5.29
N ALA A 241 12.32 -23.90 6.52
CA ALA A 241 10.94 -23.72 6.97
C ALA A 241 10.14 -22.75 6.08
N LEU A 242 10.79 -21.77 5.45
CA LEU A 242 10.14 -20.82 4.54
C LEU A 242 9.78 -21.40 3.16
N THR A 243 10.02 -22.69 2.94
CA THR A 243 9.50 -23.42 1.77
C THR A 243 7.99 -23.63 1.87
N ASP A 244 7.51 -23.93 3.07
CA ASP A 244 6.11 -24.30 3.34
C ASP A 244 5.40 -23.34 4.30
N SER A 245 6.16 -22.51 5.05
CA SER A 245 5.66 -21.50 5.96
C SER A 245 6.01 -20.09 5.48
N ASP A 246 5.19 -19.10 5.81
CA ASP A 246 5.49 -17.69 5.53
C ASP A 246 6.21 -16.99 6.69
N GLU A 247 6.47 -17.73 7.80
CA GLU A 247 7.14 -17.18 8.98
C GLU A 247 8.15 -18.17 9.58
N VAL A 248 9.25 -17.62 10.12
CA VAL A 248 10.27 -18.38 10.82
C VAL A 248 10.95 -17.50 11.87
N LYS A 249 11.34 -18.09 12.98
CA LYS A 249 12.23 -17.40 13.94
C LYS A 249 13.60 -17.22 13.31
N ALA A 250 14.07 -15.97 13.20
CA ALA A 250 15.23 -15.64 12.38
C ALA A 250 16.24 -14.75 13.11
N LYS A 251 17.50 -14.80 12.68
CA LYS A 251 18.54 -13.89 13.17
C LYS A 251 18.66 -12.71 12.20
N PHE A 252 18.17 -11.55 12.65
CA PHE A 252 18.25 -10.31 11.89
C PHE A 252 19.64 -9.66 12.01
N GLY A 253 19.97 -8.87 10.98
CA GLY A 253 21.11 -7.96 11.02
C GLY A 253 20.87 -6.76 11.93
N LYS A 254 21.84 -5.83 11.96
CA LYS A 254 21.73 -4.57 12.70
C LYS A 254 20.75 -3.64 11.97
N ALA A 255 19.60 -3.37 12.59
CA ALA A 255 18.64 -2.41 12.07
C ALA A 255 19.06 -0.98 12.44
N ILE A 256 19.15 -0.09 11.47
CA ILE A 256 19.52 1.33 11.63
C ILE A 256 18.55 2.19 10.82
N GLY A 257 18.21 3.38 11.30
CA GLY A 257 17.36 4.34 10.60
C GLY A 257 16.04 3.73 10.15
N TYR A 258 15.81 3.70 8.85
CA TYR A 258 14.58 3.17 8.27
C TYR A 258 14.27 1.72 8.70
N ALA A 259 15.25 0.82 8.66
CA ALA A 259 15.04 -0.57 9.10
C ALA A 259 14.65 -0.65 10.58
N ALA A 260 15.26 0.14 11.45
CA ALA A 260 14.91 0.20 12.87
C ALA A 260 13.47 0.71 13.08
N GLN A 261 13.05 1.70 12.30
CA GLN A 261 11.67 2.20 12.33
C GLN A 261 10.69 1.13 11.88
N MET A 262 10.96 0.42 10.77
CA MET A 262 10.10 -0.66 10.27
C MET A 262 10.00 -1.83 11.26
N ARG A 263 11.05 -2.12 12.03
CA ARG A 263 11.07 -3.11 13.10
C ARG A 263 10.50 -2.59 14.44
N CYS A 264 9.97 -1.40 14.46
CA CYS A 264 9.43 -0.75 15.67
C CYS A 264 10.45 -0.66 16.84
N LEU A 265 11.73 -0.47 16.52
CA LEU A 265 12.82 -0.33 17.49
C LEU A 265 13.12 1.13 17.87
N THR A 266 12.47 2.10 17.21
CA THR A 266 12.61 3.52 17.50
C THR A 266 11.38 4.03 18.25
N ASN A 267 11.55 5.05 19.05
CA ASN A 267 10.47 5.63 19.86
C ASN A 267 9.34 6.23 19.03
N ASP A 268 9.61 6.58 17.78
CA ASP A 268 8.66 7.21 16.84
C ASP A 268 8.08 6.22 15.81
N ALA A 269 8.45 4.95 15.86
CA ALA A 269 8.06 3.95 14.87
C ALA A 269 6.53 3.80 14.72
N TRP A 270 5.80 3.98 15.81
CA TRP A 270 4.35 3.90 15.84
C TRP A 270 3.68 5.23 15.45
N HIS A 271 4.44 6.31 15.40
CA HIS A 271 3.93 7.67 15.21
C HIS A 271 2.80 7.99 16.21
N PHE A 272 1.58 8.23 15.75
CA PHE A 272 0.39 8.43 16.57
C PHE A 272 -0.56 7.21 16.55
N GLY A 273 -0.18 6.12 15.89
CA GLY A 273 -0.94 4.87 15.84
C GLY A 273 -0.92 4.09 17.16
N HIS A 274 -1.80 3.11 17.24
CA HIS A 274 -1.82 2.19 18.37
C HIS A 274 -0.68 1.18 18.29
N LEU A 275 -0.14 0.80 19.45
CA LEU A 275 0.88 -0.26 19.52
C LEU A 275 0.25 -1.60 19.14
N ARG A 276 1.04 -2.50 18.56
CA ARG A 276 0.61 -3.88 18.26
C ARG A 276 1.44 -4.87 19.04
N LYS A 277 0.76 -5.88 19.60
CA LYS A 277 1.44 -7.01 20.24
C LYS A 277 1.88 -7.99 19.15
N TRP A 278 3.18 -8.15 18.97
CA TRP A 278 3.79 -9.03 17.98
C TRP A 278 5.17 -9.49 18.46
N ASP A 279 5.73 -10.53 17.83
CA ASP A 279 7.08 -11.02 18.16
C ASP A 279 8.09 -10.56 17.08
N PRO A 280 9.00 -9.62 17.40
CA PRO A 280 10.00 -9.12 16.46
C PRO A 280 11.12 -10.13 16.13
N ALA A 281 11.15 -11.31 16.78
CA ALA A 281 12.08 -12.37 16.47
C ALA A 281 11.69 -13.19 15.23
N TYR A 282 10.45 -13.01 14.72
CA TYR A 282 9.98 -13.73 13.54
C TYR A 282 10.14 -12.92 12.25
N LEU A 283 10.78 -13.53 11.26
CA LEU A 283 10.71 -13.11 9.87
C LEU A 283 9.37 -13.62 9.31
N THR A 284 8.49 -12.71 8.95
CA THR A 284 7.11 -13.02 8.53
C THR A 284 6.84 -12.62 7.09
N SER A 285 5.78 -13.14 6.47
CA SER A 285 5.40 -12.89 5.06
C SER A 285 6.56 -13.16 4.08
N SER A 286 7.36 -14.18 4.36
CA SER A 286 8.62 -14.45 3.67
C SER A 286 8.69 -15.84 3.00
N LEU A 287 7.54 -16.40 2.60
CA LEU A 287 7.49 -17.65 1.85
C LEU A 287 8.45 -17.61 0.64
N ARG A 288 9.36 -18.58 0.56
CA ARG A 288 10.43 -18.67 -0.47
C ARG A 288 9.83 -18.85 -1.87
N THR A 289 10.51 -18.31 -2.86
CA THR A 289 10.19 -18.54 -4.27
C THR A 289 11.30 -19.39 -4.90
N GLY A 290 10.97 -20.60 -5.31
CA GLY A 290 11.87 -21.39 -6.14
C GLY A 290 12.01 -20.76 -7.53
N HIS A 291 13.24 -20.64 -7.99
CA HIS A 291 13.59 -20.25 -9.36
C HIS A 291 14.36 -21.40 -10.02
N SER A 292 14.24 -21.54 -11.34
CA SER A 292 15.09 -22.46 -12.10
C SER A 292 16.54 -21.97 -12.10
N ASP A 293 17.50 -22.87 -12.28
CA ASP A 293 18.93 -22.52 -12.35
C ASP A 293 19.20 -21.48 -13.44
N ILE A 294 18.53 -21.61 -14.58
CA ILE A 294 18.60 -20.63 -15.69
C ILE A 294 18.14 -19.25 -15.23
N SER A 295 17.03 -19.17 -14.50
CA SER A 295 16.53 -17.87 -13.99
C SER A 295 17.48 -17.29 -12.95
N THR A 296 18.01 -18.13 -12.06
CA THR A 296 18.98 -17.74 -11.02
C THR A 296 20.26 -17.19 -11.65
N LEU A 297 20.77 -17.86 -12.70
CA LEU A 297 21.95 -17.39 -13.45
C LEU A 297 21.69 -16.03 -14.10
N ARG A 298 20.54 -15.85 -14.79
CA ARG A 298 20.17 -14.56 -15.38
C ARG A 298 20.05 -13.45 -14.34
N PHE A 299 19.43 -13.75 -13.19
CA PHE A 299 19.30 -12.77 -12.10
C PHE A 299 20.65 -12.36 -11.52
N THR A 300 21.60 -13.31 -11.45
CA THR A 300 23.00 -13.02 -11.05
C THR A 300 23.65 -12.06 -12.04
N GLN A 301 23.53 -12.32 -13.35
CA GLN A 301 24.15 -11.56 -14.41
C GLN A 301 23.48 -10.20 -14.67
N THR A 302 22.23 -10.02 -14.25
CA THR A 302 21.52 -8.74 -14.43
C THR A 302 22.20 -7.65 -13.59
N ILE A 303 22.47 -6.51 -14.21
CA ILE A 303 23.07 -5.35 -13.54
C ILE A 303 22.04 -4.71 -12.61
N GLU A 304 22.46 -4.29 -11.42
CA GLU A 304 21.61 -3.52 -10.49
C GLU A 304 21.06 -2.25 -11.16
N GLY A 305 19.81 -1.91 -10.86
CA GLY A 305 19.14 -0.76 -11.45
C GLY A 305 18.63 -0.99 -12.89
N THR A 306 18.72 -2.21 -13.44
CA THR A 306 18.28 -2.52 -14.80
C THR A 306 17.17 -3.58 -14.82
N VAL A 307 16.57 -3.78 -15.99
CA VAL A 307 15.50 -4.76 -16.22
C VAL A 307 16.11 -6.03 -16.84
N GLU A 308 15.84 -7.19 -16.26
CA GLU A 308 16.21 -8.49 -16.83
C GLU A 308 15.44 -8.69 -18.15
N PRO A 309 16.14 -8.95 -19.28
CA PRO A 309 15.53 -8.89 -20.62
C PRO A 309 14.38 -9.87 -20.86
N ILE A 310 14.43 -11.06 -20.25
CA ILE A 310 13.47 -12.16 -20.50
C ILE A 310 12.27 -12.07 -19.56
N SER A 311 12.49 -12.04 -18.24
CA SER A 311 11.41 -11.95 -17.26
C SER A 311 10.80 -10.53 -17.17
N ARG A 312 11.54 -9.53 -17.64
CA ARG A 312 11.20 -8.12 -17.53
C ARG A 312 11.11 -7.64 -16.07
N PHE A 313 11.75 -8.36 -15.15
CA PHE A 313 11.84 -7.95 -13.75
C PHE A 313 12.98 -6.96 -13.56
N TYR A 314 12.69 -5.92 -12.80
CA TYR A 314 13.70 -4.92 -12.42
C TYR A 314 14.57 -5.48 -11.30
N LYS A 315 15.89 -5.40 -11.44
CA LYS A 315 16.83 -5.72 -10.36
C LYS A 315 17.06 -4.46 -9.53
N LEU A 316 16.77 -4.55 -8.25
CA LEU A 316 16.98 -3.44 -7.31
C LEU A 316 18.46 -3.00 -7.34
N SER A 317 18.70 -1.71 -7.14
CA SER A 317 20.03 -1.19 -6.80
C SER A 317 20.12 -1.00 -5.29
N ALA A 318 21.24 -1.40 -4.70
CA ALA A 318 21.45 -1.27 -3.26
C ALA A 318 21.34 0.19 -2.79
N THR A 319 21.87 1.14 -3.58
CA THR A 319 21.91 2.58 -3.28
C THR A 319 20.79 3.39 -3.94
N GLY A 320 19.91 2.73 -4.71
CA GLY A 320 18.76 3.36 -5.36
C GLY A 320 17.44 3.03 -4.67
N ILE A 321 16.36 3.53 -5.26
CA ILE A 321 15.00 3.21 -4.82
C ILE A 321 14.34 2.17 -5.75
N SER A 322 13.31 1.49 -5.25
CA SER A 322 12.53 0.55 -6.04
C SER A 322 11.68 1.28 -7.09
N ASN A 323 11.50 0.67 -8.25
CA ASN A 323 10.43 1.05 -9.15
C ASN A 323 9.04 0.77 -8.53
N THR A 324 7.97 1.30 -9.14
CA THR A 324 6.60 1.05 -8.66
C THR A 324 6.29 -0.45 -8.57
N LEU A 325 6.04 -0.94 -7.36
CA LEU A 325 5.57 -2.30 -7.09
C LEU A 325 4.15 -2.48 -7.63
N ARG A 326 3.94 -3.54 -8.43
CA ARG A 326 2.69 -3.79 -9.15
C ARG A 326 1.91 -4.93 -8.52
N ALA A 327 0.59 -4.85 -8.58
CA ALA A 327 -0.32 -5.89 -8.10
C ALA A 327 -0.30 -7.18 -8.93
N GLY A 328 0.23 -7.13 -10.15
CA GLY A 328 0.13 -8.25 -11.09
C GLY A 328 -1.26 -8.40 -11.69
N THR A 329 -1.51 -9.58 -12.27
CA THR A 329 -2.78 -9.94 -12.92
C THR A 329 -3.41 -11.16 -12.25
N ASP A 330 -4.72 -11.28 -12.37
CA ASP A 330 -5.49 -12.45 -11.97
C ASP A 330 -5.77 -13.40 -13.14
N GLY A 331 -6.39 -14.55 -12.85
CA GLY A 331 -6.74 -15.56 -13.83
C GLY A 331 -7.71 -15.08 -14.92
N ALA A 332 -8.57 -14.11 -14.63
CA ALA A 332 -9.51 -13.53 -15.59
C ALA A 332 -8.79 -12.79 -16.73
N ARG A 333 -7.57 -12.28 -16.45
CA ARG A 333 -6.72 -11.61 -17.45
C ARG A 333 -5.67 -12.53 -18.10
N GLY A 334 -5.83 -13.84 -17.99
CA GLY A 334 -5.00 -14.83 -18.68
C GLY A 334 -4.08 -15.63 -17.78
N ALA A 335 -3.33 -15.03 -16.86
CA ALA A 335 -2.46 -15.74 -15.95
C ALA A 335 -2.32 -15.00 -14.63
N PHE A 336 -2.21 -15.74 -13.53
CA PHE A 336 -1.81 -15.19 -12.24
C PHE A 336 -0.35 -14.76 -12.32
N THR A 337 -0.10 -13.46 -12.35
CA THR A 337 1.25 -12.91 -12.33
C THR A 337 1.49 -12.15 -11.03
N SER A 338 2.71 -12.22 -10.54
CA SER A 338 3.16 -11.47 -9.38
C SER A 338 4.53 -10.87 -9.70
N PRO A 339 4.58 -9.78 -10.50
CA PRO A 339 5.84 -9.16 -10.90
C PRO A 339 6.48 -8.52 -9.68
N ARG A 340 7.53 -9.16 -9.18
CA ARG A 340 8.33 -8.68 -8.06
C ARG A 340 9.73 -8.36 -8.55
N PRO A 341 10.39 -7.32 -8.03
CA PRO A 341 11.76 -7.03 -8.39
C PRO A 341 12.72 -8.16 -7.99
N ILE A 342 13.84 -8.25 -8.69
CA ILE A 342 14.97 -9.09 -8.30
C ILE A 342 15.70 -8.37 -7.17
N HIS A 343 16.05 -9.09 -6.11
CA HIS A 343 16.81 -8.54 -4.99
C HIS A 343 18.21 -8.10 -5.44
N PHE A 344 18.72 -6.97 -4.92
CA PHE A 344 20.03 -6.45 -5.31
C PHE A 344 21.18 -7.41 -4.96
N LYS A 345 21.10 -8.12 -3.84
CA LYS A 345 22.15 -9.03 -3.34
C LYS A 345 21.91 -10.50 -3.69
N TYR A 346 20.67 -10.96 -3.64
CA TYR A 346 20.32 -12.36 -3.81
C TYR A 346 19.73 -12.62 -5.20
N PRO A 347 20.11 -13.70 -5.91
CA PRO A 347 19.64 -13.97 -7.27
C PRO A 347 18.22 -14.56 -7.29
N ARG A 348 17.29 -13.88 -6.64
CA ARG A 348 15.88 -14.24 -6.52
C ARG A 348 14.99 -13.01 -6.52
N CYS A 349 13.71 -13.21 -6.81
CA CYS A 349 12.72 -12.16 -6.56
C CYS A 349 12.61 -11.89 -5.06
N VAL A 350 12.30 -10.65 -4.71
CA VAL A 350 12.03 -10.25 -3.33
C VAL A 350 10.84 -11.01 -2.74
N THR A 351 10.86 -11.27 -1.44
CA THR A 351 9.74 -11.83 -0.69
C THR A 351 8.63 -10.79 -0.51
N VAL A 352 7.47 -11.20 0.02
CA VAL A 352 6.38 -10.27 0.36
C VAL A 352 6.82 -9.31 1.48
N ARG A 353 7.62 -9.77 2.47
CA ARG A 353 8.18 -8.91 3.53
C ARG A 353 9.11 -7.85 2.95
N GLU A 354 9.99 -8.24 2.05
CA GLU A 354 10.90 -7.30 1.38
C GLU A 354 10.12 -6.28 0.55
N MET A 355 9.05 -6.69 -0.17
CA MET A 355 8.14 -5.76 -0.84
C MET A 355 7.47 -4.81 0.16
N ALA A 356 7.01 -5.32 1.29
CA ALA A 356 6.36 -4.53 2.34
C ALA A 356 7.29 -3.43 2.87
N ARG A 357 8.56 -3.78 3.13
CA ARG A 357 9.59 -2.81 3.54
C ARG A 357 9.83 -1.73 2.48
N LEU A 358 9.94 -2.12 1.20
CA LEU A 358 10.06 -1.18 0.08
C LEU A 358 8.82 -0.28 -0.10
N HIS A 359 7.70 -0.65 0.51
CA HIS A 359 6.43 0.09 0.45
C HIS A 359 6.12 0.90 1.72
N GLY A 360 6.94 0.77 2.76
CA GLY A 360 6.79 1.49 4.02
C GLY A 360 5.83 0.83 5.02
N PHE A 361 5.58 -0.48 4.90
CA PHE A 361 4.86 -1.22 5.93
C PHE A 361 5.80 -1.70 7.05
N PRO A 362 5.45 -1.52 8.32
CA PRO A 362 6.22 -2.06 9.44
C PRO A 362 6.14 -3.58 9.51
N ASP A 363 7.09 -4.22 10.19
CA ASP A 363 7.22 -5.68 10.21
C ASP A 363 6.10 -6.41 10.94
N TRP A 364 5.42 -5.76 11.87
CA TRP A 364 4.24 -6.34 12.51
C TRP A 364 3.04 -6.49 11.57
N PHE A 365 2.98 -5.69 10.48
CA PHE A 365 1.90 -5.74 9.50
C PHE A 365 2.01 -7.02 8.67
N ARG A 366 0.94 -7.79 8.63
CA ARG A 366 0.91 -9.09 7.94
C ARG A 366 0.12 -9.00 6.64
N PHE A 367 0.50 -9.86 5.72
CA PHE A 367 -0.16 -10.05 4.44
C PHE A 367 -0.58 -11.51 4.31
N HIS A 368 -1.37 -11.82 3.29
CA HIS A 368 -1.75 -13.19 3.00
C HIS A 368 -0.49 -14.06 2.79
N VAL A 369 -0.51 -15.29 3.32
CA VAL A 369 0.65 -16.20 3.31
C VAL A 369 1.14 -16.54 1.89
N THR A 370 0.25 -16.56 0.88
CA THR A 370 0.67 -16.84 -0.50
C THR A 370 1.32 -15.63 -1.13
N LYS A 371 2.37 -15.87 -1.89
CA LYS A 371 3.15 -14.83 -2.61
C LYS A 371 2.28 -13.99 -3.54
N TRP A 372 1.31 -14.60 -4.22
CA TRP A 372 0.47 -13.90 -5.18
C TRP A 372 -0.47 -12.90 -4.49
N HIS A 373 -1.21 -13.34 -3.48
CA HIS A 373 -2.12 -12.46 -2.75
C HIS A 373 -1.34 -11.38 -1.98
N GLY A 374 -0.26 -11.76 -1.27
CA GLY A 374 0.54 -10.81 -0.51
C GLY A 374 1.16 -9.71 -1.38
N ALA A 375 1.76 -10.08 -2.51
CA ALA A 375 2.31 -9.10 -3.45
C ALA A 375 1.23 -8.22 -4.09
N ARG A 376 0.03 -8.78 -4.39
CA ARG A 376 -1.12 -8.03 -4.91
C ARG A 376 -1.63 -7.01 -3.89
N GLN A 377 -1.70 -7.38 -2.62
CA GLN A 377 -2.11 -6.50 -1.53
C GLN A 377 -1.18 -5.28 -1.41
N ILE A 378 0.13 -5.51 -1.46
CA ILE A 378 1.12 -4.42 -1.43
C ILE A 378 1.05 -3.58 -2.71
N GLY A 379 0.99 -4.22 -3.88
CA GLY A 379 0.96 -3.52 -5.17
C GLY A 379 -0.27 -2.63 -5.36
N ASN A 380 -1.41 -2.97 -4.75
CA ASN A 380 -2.62 -2.15 -4.75
C ASN A 380 -2.61 -1.05 -3.68
N ALA A 381 -1.84 -1.21 -2.60
CA ALA A 381 -1.86 -0.28 -1.49
C ALA A 381 -1.27 1.09 -1.83
N VAL A 382 -1.72 2.11 -1.10
CA VAL A 382 -1.01 3.37 -0.95
C VAL A 382 0.05 3.19 0.14
N PRO A 383 1.31 3.62 -0.07
CA PRO A 383 2.34 3.55 0.96
C PRO A 383 1.90 4.24 2.26
N PRO A 384 1.97 3.56 3.42
CA PRO A 384 1.53 4.15 4.68
C PRO A 384 2.21 5.49 5.02
N PRO A 385 3.51 5.73 4.76
CA PRO A 385 4.12 7.02 5.04
C PRO A 385 3.55 8.16 4.17
N LEU A 386 3.20 7.90 2.90
CA LEU A 386 2.53 8.88 2.04
C LEU A 386 1.11 9.15 2.56
N ALA A 387 0.34 8.10 2.89
CA ALA A 387 -1.00 8.23 3.45
C ALA A 387 -0.99 8.99 4.78
N ARG A 388 -0.01 8.74 5.66
CA ARG A 388 0.19 9.47 6.91
C ARG A 388 0.48 10.95 6.68
N ALA A 389 1.35 11.29 5.72
CA ALA A 389 1.65 12.69 5.40
C ALA A 389 0.39 13.44 4.96
N VAL A 390 -0.44 12.84 4.12
CA VAL A 390 -1.73 13.39 3.69
C VAL A 390 -2.70 13.52 4.89
N ALA A 391 -2.82 12.47 5.71
CA ALA A 391 -3.71 12.44 6.86
C ALA A 391 -3.35 13.50 7.92
N LEU A 392 -2.05 13.82 8.10
CA LEU A 392 -1.61 14.89 9.00
C LEU A 392 -2.08 16.26 8.50
N GLU A 393 -2.15 16.51 7.21
CA GLU A 393 -2.74 17.75 6.67
C GLU A 393 -4.27 17.80 6.88
N VAL A 394 -4.95 16.64 6.79
CA VAL A 394 -6.36 16.53 7.17
C VAL A 394 -6.55 16.84 8.65
N ALA A 395 -5.72 16.28 9.54
CA ALA A 395 -5.76 16.56 10.98
C ALA A 395 -5.60 18.08 11.27
N LYS A 396 -4.66 18.75 10.58
CA LYS A 396 -4.45 20.20 10.70
C LYS A 396 -5.71 20.99 10.27
N ALA A 397 -6.35 20.62 9.15
CA ALA A 397 -7.55 21.25 8.65
C ALA A 397 -8.73 21.07 9.63
N LEU A 398 -8.82 19.92 10.28
CA LEU A 398 -9.79 19.62 11.35
C LEU A 398 -9.44 20.29 12.69
N LYS A 399 -8.30 20.99 12.77
CA LYS A 399 -7.76 21.57 14.02
C LYS A 399 -7.53 20.51 15.11
N TYR A 400 -7.27 19.26 14.70
CA TYR A 400 -6.92 18.16 15.58
C TYR A 400 -5.41 18.09 15.75
N ARG A 401 -4.98 17.96 16.99
CA ARG A 401 -3.57 17.74 17.34
C ARG A 401 -3.37 16.28 17.72
N PRO A 402 -2.68 15.49 16.89
CA PRO A 402 -2.47 14.08 17.18
C PRO A 402 -1.64 13.88 18.45
N GLU A 403 -2.01 12.89 19.25
CA GLU A 403 -1.30 12.45 20.44
C GLU A 403 -0.87 10.99 20.28
N ARG A 404 0.29 10.64 20.88
CA ARG A 404 0.76 9.25 20.88
C ARG A 404 -0.19 8.39 21.70
N SER A 405 -0.39 7.18 21.21
CA SER A 405 -1.23 6.20 21.89
C SER A 405 -0.35 5.23 22.68
N ASP A 406 -0.65 5.05 23.95
CA ASP A 406 -0.05 4.02 24.79
C ASP A 406 -0.85 2.70 24.72
N ARG A 407 -1.95 2.71 23.95
CA ARG A 407 -2.83 1.55 23.82
C ARG A 407 -2.14 0.44 23.05
N MET A 408 -2.01 -0.73 23.68
CA MET A 408 -1.58 -1.97 23.06
C MET A 408 -2.81 -2.71 22.50
N MET A 409 -2.75 -3.06 21.21
CA MET A 409 -3.80 -3.84 20.53
C MET A 409 -3.26 -5.22 20.18
N GLU A 410 -4.09 -6.24 20.37
CA GLU A 410 -3.84 -7.58 19.82
C GLU A 410 -4.05 -7.54 18.31
N LEU A 411 -3.35 -8.40 17.59
CA LEU A 411 -3.65 -8.68 16.19
C LEU A 411 -4.80 -9.70 16.10
N GLY A 412 -5.42 -9.81 14.93
CA GLY A 412 -6.47 -10.78 14.68
C GLY A 412 -5.97 -12.24 14.70
N ASP A 413 -6.91 -13.16 14.50
CA ASP A 413 -6.58 -14.59 14.44
C ASP A 413 -5.68 -14.90 13.23
N LYS A 414 -4.60 -15.65 13.45
CA LYS A 414 -3.64 -16.04 12.38
C LYS A 414 -4.27 -16.85 11.26
N SER A 415 -5.37 -17.56 11.50
CA SER A 415 -6.11 -18.30 10.46
C SER A 415 -6.58 -17.39 9.32
N LEU A 416 -6.86 -16.11 9.61
CA LEU A 416 -7.24 -15.11 8.60
C LEU A 416 -6.18 -14.89 7.52
N LEU A 417 -4.91 -15.17 7.82
CA LEU A 417 -3.79 -14.95 6.90
C LEU A 417 -3.69 -16.00 5.78
N SER A 418 -4.33 -17.16 5.93
CA SER A 418 -4.22 -18.30 5.02
C SER A 418 -5.53 -18.69 4.33
N LEU A 419 -6.62 -17.96 4.57
CA LEU A 419 -7.94 -18.30 4.02
C LEU A 419 -7.90 -18.31 2.48
N VAL A 420 -8.37 -19.44 1.90
CA VAL A 420 -8.63 -19.46 0.46
C VAL A 420 -9.95 -18.72 0.16
N MET A 421 -10.15 -18.36 -1.12
CA MET A 421 -11.31 -17.55 -1.54
C MET A 421 -12.66 -18.12 -1.04
N ALA A 422 -12.84 -19.45 -1.05
CA ALA A 422 -14.08 -20.08 -0.60
C ALA A 422 -14.29 -19.90 0.90
N GLU A 423 -13.25 -20.09 1.71
CA GLU A 423 -13.29 -19.94 3.17
C GLU A 423 -13.50 -18.47 3.56
N ALA A 424 -12.79 -17.55 2.92
CA ALA A 424 -12.98 -16.13 3.15
C ALA A 424 -14.41 -15.67 2.78
N SER A 425 -14.94 -16.14 1.63
CA SER A 425 -16.32 -15.82 1.23
C SER A 425 -17.35 -16.38 2.24
N HIS A 426 -17.11 -17.58 2.75
CA HIS A 426 -17.96 -18.18 3.78
C HIS A 426 -17.90 -17.41 5.10
N LEU A 427 -16.69 -17.04 5.56
CA LEU A 427 -16.48 -16.26 6.79
C LEU A 427 -17.26 -14.94 6.76
N PHE A 428 -17.27 -14.27 5.62
CA PHE A 428 -17.94 -12.98 5.46
C PHE A 428 -19.37 -13.08 4.92
N SER A 429 -19.89 -14.30 4.71
CA SER A 429 -21.24 -14.54 4.16
C SER A 429 -21.48 -13.80 2.85
N VAL A 430 -20.51 -13.82 1.95
CA VAL A 430 -20.59 -13.22 0.61
C VAL A 430 -20.45 -14.27 -0.48
N GLU A 431 -21.01 -14.00 -1.66
CA GLU A 431 -20.84 -14.85 -2.81
C GLU A 431 -19.38 -14.95 -3.24
N LYS A 432 -18.94 -16.16 -3.60
CA LYS A 432 -17.62 -16.37 -4.15
C LYS A 432 -17.47 -15.63 -5.49
N PRO A 433 -16.51 -14.71 -5.63
CA PRO A 433 -16.28 -14.03 -6.89
C PRO A 433 -16.09 -15.02 -8.04
N ASN A 434 -16.78 -14.81 -9.16
CA ASN A 434 -16.61 -15.64 -10.34
C ASN A 434 -15.28 -15.30 -11.02
N THR A 435 -14.27 -16.13 -10.82
CA THR A 435 -12.93 -15.97 -11.40
C THR A 435 -12.73 -16.83 -12.67
N ARG A 436 -13.79 -17.43 -13.20
CA ARG A 436 -13.68 -18.25 -14.40
C ARG A 436 -13.25 -17.38 -15.58
N ARG A 437 -12.14 -17.80 -16.20
CA ARG A 437 -11.65 -17.24 -17.45
C ARG A 437 -12.71 -17.46 -18.54
N ASP A 438 -13.14 -16.37 -19.21
CA ASP A 438 -13.84 -16.50 -20.47
C ASP A 438 -12.92 -17.25 -21.44
N LYS A 439 -13.32 -18.47 -21.81
CA LYS A 439 -12.55 -19.32 -22.74
C LYS A 439 -12.63 -18.76 -24.16
N LYS A 440 -12.02 -17.60 -24.42
CA LYS A 440 -11.90 -17.04 -25.77
C LYS A 440 -10.77 -17.65 -26.60
N SER A 441 -9.88 -18.44 -26.03
CA SER A 441 -8.87 -19.19 -26.78
C SER A 441 -8.68 -20.57 -26.15
N GLY A 442 -8.71 -21.63 -26.95
CA GLY A 442 -8.41 -23.01 -26.56
C GLY A 442 -6.93 -23.26 -26.19
N ALA A 443 -6.16 -22.19 -25.93
CA ALA A 443 -4.74 -22.30 -25.66
C ALA A 443 -4.48 -23.01 -24.32
N ARG A 444 -3.70 -24.10 -24.39
CA ARG A 444 -3.17 -24.84 -23.22
C ARG A 444 -2.34 -23.88 -22.35
N LYS A 445 -2.48 -24.00 -21.03
CA LYS A 445 -1.60 -23.31 -20.08
C LYS A 445 -0.16 -23.83 -20.28
N ARG A 446 0.74 -22.95 -20.74
CA ARG A 446 2.16 -23.29 -20.91
C ARG A 446 2.82 -23.43 -19.55
N THR A 447 3.77 -24.35 -19.42
CA THR A 447 4.65 -24.43 -18.26
C THR A 447 5.63 -23.24 -18.27
N GLN A 448 6.24 -22.95 -17.14
CA GLN A 448 7.26 -21.91 -17.07
C GLN A 448 8.43 -22.21 -18.02
N HIS A 449 8.85 -23.47 -18.08
CA HIS A 449 9.91 -23.94 -18.98
C HIS A 449 9.57 -23.72 -20.46
N GLU A 450 8.35 -24.07 -20.91
CA GLU A 450 7.88 -23.82 -22.28
C GLU A 450 7.86 -22.32 -22.60
N THR A 451 7.44 -21.49 -21.65
CA THR A 451 7.40 -20.03 -21.82
C THR A 451 8.80 -19.43 -21.92
N GLU A 452 9.74 -19.94 -21.13
CA GLU A 452 11.14 -19.52 -21.18
C GLU A 452 11.82 -19.96 -22.48
N ALA A 453 11.62 -21.19 -22.92
CA ALA A 453 12.16 -21.72 -24.18
C ALA A 453 11.65 -20.91 -25.39
N GLU A 454 10.35 -20.59 -25.44
CA GLU A 454 9.78 -19.80 -26.54
C GLU A 454 10.27 -18.35 -26.55
N ARG A 455 10.48 -17.75 -25.38
CA ARG A 455 11.05 -16.41 -25.28
C ARG A 455 12.52 -16.36 -25.71
N LEU A 456 13.30 -17.39 -25.41
CA LEU A 456 14.68 -17.54 -25.90
C LEU A 456 14.71 -17.65 -27.42
N LEU A 457 13.79 -18.42 -28.02
CA LEU A 457 13.67 -18.55 -29.47
C LEU A 457 13.22 -17.24 -30.15
N SER A 458 12.28 -16.49 -29.52
CA SER A 458 11.75 -15.24 -30.07
C SER A 458 12.69 -14.05 -29.92
N SER A 459 13.66 -14.09 -29.00
CA SER A 459 14.67 -13.04 -28.79
C SER A 459 15.88 -13.13 -29.73
N GLY A 460 15.82 -14.01 -30.76
CA GLY A 460 16.83 -14.16 -31.81
C GLY A 460 18.23 -14.32 -31.25
N GLY A 461 18.66 -15.56 -31.04
CA GLY A 461 19.93 -16.02 -30.46
C GLY A 461 21.16 -15.12 -30.66
N GLN A 462 21.27 -14.06 -29.90
CA GLN A 462 22.53 -13.41 -29.59
C GLN A 462 22.99 -13.82 -28.19
N ILE A 463 23.34 -15.10 -28.07
CA ILE A 463 24.31 -15.49 -27.05
C ILE A 463 25.66 -15.33 -27.74
N GLY A 464 26.29 -14.18 -27.54
CA GLY A 464 27.67 -13.97 -27.96
C GLY A 464 28.53 -15.07 -27.40
N GLY A 465 29.26 -15.77 -28.30
CA GLY A 465 30.22 -16.79 -27.91
C GLY A 465 31.21 -16.22 -26.90
N ILE A 466 31.40 -16.99 -25.84
CA ILE A 466 32.48 -16.80 -24.88
C ILE A 466 33.72 -17.44 -25.52
N PRO A 467 34.89 -16.75 -25.61
CA PRO A 467 36.15 -17.41 -25.90
C PRO A 467 36.61 -18.31 -24.74
#